data_44f6ba9eca9f021691d12ffc573e8550
#
_entry.id   44f6ba9eca9f021691d12ffc573e8550
#
_cell.length_a   1.000
_cell.length_b   1.000
_cell.length_c   1.000
_cell.angle_alpha   90.00
_cell.angle_beta   90.00
_cell.angle_gamma   90.00
#
_symmetry.space_group_name_H-M   'P 1'
#
loop_
_entity.id
_entity.type
_entity.pdbx_description
1 polymer ?
#
loop_
_entity_poly.entity_id
_entity_poly.type
_entity_poly.pdbx_seq_one_letter_code
_entity_poly.pdbx_strand_id
1 'polypeptide(L)'
;VFLMGCVMVAHVYAVSMEMALITLMMILVVAVLYYGFKPGDSWLMVLTPLAFLFKVPYAVAFLVGLGGSLISVIPVSCGVFLYYLLMYIRQNAGVLTGEGNGDIVQRYSQIIRSVCFNQTMMIMIAACAVGIIVVYLIHRLSVDYAWVIAIVVGTVAQLLVIFVGDFVFGVSVSAGTLI
;
A
#
# COMPACT_ATOMS: atom_id res chain seq x y z
N VAL A 1 -5.02 -10.46 10.19
CA VAL A 1 -4.26 -9.21 10.34
C VAL A 1 -3.28 -9.29 11.48
N PHE A 2 -3.72 -9.62 12.70
CA PHE A 2 -2.84 -9.72 13.88
C PHE A 2 -1.68 -10.71 13.66
N LEU A 3 -1.98 -11.92 13.21
CA LEU A 3 -0.99 -12.96 12.95
C LEU A 3 0.03 -12.53 11.89
N MET A 4 -0.43 -11.87 10.83
CA MET A 4 0.45 -11.30 9.81
C MET A 4 1.36 -10.22 10.40
N GLY A 5 0.81 -9.33 11.24
CA GLY A 5 1.60 -8.32 11.94
C GLY A 5 2.68 -8.93 12.83
N CYS A 6 2.35 -9.97 13.60
CA CYS A 6 3.32 -10.70 14.44
C CYS A 6 4.44 -11.33 13.60
N VAL A 7 4.11 -11.98 12.48
CA VAL A 7 5.11 -12.57 11.58
C VAL A 7 6.01 -11.50 10.98
N MET A 8 5.45 -10.35 10.57
CA MET A 8 6.25 -9.23 10.06
C MET A 8 7.23 -8.70 11.11
N VAL A 9 6.77 -8.45 12.33
CA VAL A 9 7.62 -7.95 13.42
C VAL A 9 8.69 -8.99 13.77
N ALA A 10 8.36 -10.28 13.85
CA ALA A 10 9.32 -11.35 14.13
C ALA A 10 10.39 -11.45 13.03
N HIS A 11 9.98 -11.32 11.76
CA HIS A 11 10.92 -11.33 10.62
C HIS A 11 11.87 -10.14 10.67
N VAL A 12 11.37 -8.95 10.97
CA VAL A 12 12.17 -7.73 11.08
C VAL A 12 13.08 -7.77 12.32
N TYR A 13 12.60 -8.36 13.42
CA TYR A 13 13.40 -8.57 14.63
C TYR A 13 14.65 -9.40 14.36
N ALA A 14 14.56 -10.41 13.50
CA ALA A 14 15.71 -11.21 13.07
C ALA A 14 16.78 -10.40 12.31
N VAL A 15 16.41 -9.24 11.76
CA VAL A 15 17.33 -8.33 11.04
C VAL A 15 17.88 -7.26 11.98
N SER A 16 17.02 -6.58 12.74
CA SER A 16 17.39 -5.52 13.68
C SER A 16 16.29 -5.29 14.71
N MET A 17 16.65 -5.25 15.99
CA MET A 17 15.73 -4.98 17.09
C MET A 17 15.11 -3.57 16.96
N GLU A 18 15.88 -2.59 16.53
CA GLU A 18 15.42 -1.21 16.37
C GLU A 18 14.35 -1.10 15.28
N MET A 19 14.57 -1.75 14.14
CA MET A 19 13.62 -1.78 13.04
C MET A 19 12.34 -2.55 13.40
N ALA A 20 12.45 -3.59 14.20
CA ALA A 20 11.27 -4.30 14.71
C ALA A 20 10.38 -3.39 15.55
N LEU A 21 10.96 -2.51 16.35
CA LEU A 21 10.23 -1.56 17.18
C LEU A 21 9.51 -0.50 16.34
N ILE A 22 10.18 0.04 15.32
CA ILE A 22 9.54 0.98 14.36
C ILE A 22 8.40 0.28 13.61
N THR A 23 8.65 -0.94 13.13
CA THR A 23 7.65 -1.72 12.40
C THR A 23 6.44 -2.02 13.29
N LEU A 24 6.66 -2.36 14.55
CA LEU A 24 5.60 -2.58 15.54
C LEU A 24 4.76 -1.32 15.73
N MET A 25 5.38 -0.16 15.91
CA MET A 25 4.69 1.12 16.06
C MET A 25 3.87 1.47 14.81
N MET A 26 4.44 1.28 13.63
CA MET A 26 3.74 1.53 12.36
C MET A 26 2.54 0.58 12.17
N ILE A 27 2.69 -0.71 12.47
CA ILE A 27 1.59 -1.68 12.40
C ILE A 27 0.51 -1.34 13.43
N LEU A 28 0.89 -0.86 14.62
CA LEU A 28 -0.06 -0.45 15.64
C LEU A 28 -0.89 0.75 15.18
N VAL A 29 -0.26 1.78 14.57
CA VAL A 29 -0.98 2.92 13.97
C VAL A 29 -1.95 2.46 12.90
N VAL A 30 -1.49 1.59 11.99
CA VAL A 30 -2.35 1.03 10.93
C VAL A 30 -3.51 0.22 11.53
N ALA A 31 -3.26 -0.58 12.57
CA ALA A 31 -4.28 -1.35 13.24
C ALA A 31 -5.35 -0.46 13.92
N VAL A 32 -4.92 0.61 14.58
CA VAL A 32 -5.84 1.58 15.23
C VAL A 32 -6.71 2.25 14.17
N LEU A 33 -6.12 2.74 13.08
CA LEU A 33 -6.86 3.36 11.98
C LEU A 33 -7.87 2.36 11.37
N TYR A 34 -7.43 1.12 11.17
CA TYR A 34 -8.25 0.07 10.61
C TYR A 34 -9.45 -0.29 11.50
N TYR A 35 -9.22 -0.52 12.80
CA TYR A 35 -10.27 -0.85 13.76
C TYR A 35 -11.28 0.29 13.93
N GLY A 36 -10.84 1.54 13.77
CA GLY A 36 -11.71 2.72 13.86
C GLY A 36 -12.69 2.86 12.68
N PHE A 37 -12.38 2.27 11.52
CA PHE A 37 -13.17 2.53 10.31
C PHE A 37 -14.03 1.33 9.84
N LYS A 38 -13.47 0.14 9.64
CA LYS A 38 -14.26 -1.01 9.15
C LYS A 38 -13.60 -2.38 9.40
N PRO A 39 -13.94 -3.07 10.49
CA PRO A 39 -13.31 -4.36 10.83
C PRO A 39 -13.71 -5.53 9.90
N GLY A 40 -14.79 -5.41 9.11
CA GLY A 40 -15.30 -6.50 8.27
C GLY A 40 -14.43 -6.84 7.06
N ASP A 41 -13.64 -5.87 6.53
CA ASP A 41 -12.86 -6.02 5.30
C ASP A 41 -11.37 -6.29 5.57
N SER A 42 -11.05 -6.90 6.73
CA SER A 42 -9.66 -7.18 7.15
C SER A 42 -8.85 -8.04 6.19
N TRP A 43 -9.51 -8.88 5.43
CA TRP A 43 -8.86 -9.73 4.43
C TRP A 43 -8.23 -8.93 3.29
N LEU A 44 -8.78 -7.75 2.95
CA LEU A 44 -8.24 -6.86 1.92
C LEU A 44 -6.86 -6.30 2.30
N MET A 45 -6.62 -6.06 3.58
CA MET A 45 -5.33 -5.59 4.08
C MET A 45 -4.23 -6.63 3.91
N VAL A 46 -4.57 -7.92 3.90
CA VAL A 46 -3.65 -9.03 3.64
C VAL A 46 -3.55 -9.30 2.14
N LEU A 47 -4.67 -9.25 1.42
CA LEU A 47 -4.72 -9.50 -0.01
C LEU A 47 -3.91 -8.46 -0.80
N THR A 48 -3.95 -7.19 -0.39
CA THR A 48 -3.26 -6.10 -1.10
C THR A 48 -1.75 -6.33 -1.18
N PRO A 49 -0.98 -6.49 -0.09
CA PRO A 49 0.45 -6.75 -0.20
C PRO A 49 0.76 -8.05 -0.92
N LEU A 50 -0.11 -9.06 -0.82
CA LEU A 50 0.04 -10.30 -1.57
C LEU A 50 -0.08 -10.07 -3.09
N ALA A 51 -1.05 -9.26 -3.53
CA ALA A 51 -1.21 -8.90 -4.94
C ALA A 51 -0.02 -8.10 -5.48
N PHE A 52 0.56 -7.22 -4.66
CA PHE A 52 1.81 -6.53 -5.01
C PHE A 52 2.98 -7.50 -5.19
N LEU A 53 3.04 -8.56 -4.38
CA LEU A 53 4.06 -9.62 -4.50
C LEU A 53 3.94 -10.36 -5.84
N PHE A 54 2.71 -10.60 -6.31
CA PHE A 54 2.42 -11.23 -7.60
C PHE A 54 2.44 -10.25 -8.78
N LYS A 55 2.83 -8.98 -8.57
CA LYS A 55 2.86 -7.93 -9.59
C LYS A 55 1.49 -7.61 -10.22
N VAL A 56 0.41 -7.86 -9.51
CA VAL A 56 -0.98 -7.56 -9.96
C VAL A 56 -1.71 -6.64 -8.99
N PRO A 57 -1.12 -5.49 -8.59
CA PRO A 57 -1.71 -4.61 -7.58
C PRO A 57 -3.07 -4.04 -8.01
N TYR A 58 -3.25 -3.84 -9.30
CA TYR A 58 -4.47 -3.23 -9.85
C TYR A 58 -5.70 -4.15 -9.77
N ALA A 59 -5.48 -5.48 -9.77
CA ALA A 59 -6.57 -6.44 -9.62
C ALA A 59 -7.35 -6.27 -8.31
N VAL A 60 -6.67 -5.86 -7.23
CA VAL A 60 -7.32 -5.60 -5.94
C VAL A 60 -8.28 -4.42 -6.05
N ALA A 61 -7.90 -3.34 -6.74
CA ALA A 61 -8.75 -2.18 -6.93
C ALA A 61 -10.04 -2.53 -7.68
N PHE A 62 -9.95 -3.41 -8.69
CA PHE A 62 -11.13 -3.89 -9.42
C PHE A 62 -12.02 -4.80 -8.59
N LEU A 63 -11.44 -5.79 -7.90
CA LEU A 63 -12.19 -6.68 -7.01
C LEU A 63 -12.95 -5.90 -5.93
N VAL A 64 -12.27 -4.93 -5.32
CA VAL A 64 -12.86 -4.09 -4.27
C VAL A 64 -13.88 -3.11 -4.84
N GLY A 65 -13.59 -2.51 -6.01
CA GLY A 65 -14.53 -1.60 -6.67
C GLY A 65 -15.82 -2.27 -7.13
N LEU A 66 -15.74 -3.53 -7.59
CA LEU A 66 -16.91 -4.30 -8.05
C LEU A 66 -17.73 -4.91 -6.90
N GLY A 67 -17.07 -5.44 -5.88
CA GLY A 67 -17.74 -6.21 -4.82
C GLY A 67 -17.74 -5.55 -3.44
N GLY A 68 -16.99 -4.47 -3.25
CA GLY A 68 -16.81 -3.83 -1.96
C GLY A 68 -17.64 -2.57 -1.74
N SER A 69 -17.15 -1.73 -0.86
CA SER A 69 -17.70 -0.42 -0.55
C SER A 69 -16.62 0.66 -0.69
N LEU A 70 -17.02 1.92 -0.83
CA LEU A 70 -16.04 3.05 -0.88
C LEU A 70 -15.12 3.08 0.35
N ILE A 71 -15.64 2.64 1.52
CA ILE A 71 -14.86 2.60 2.76
C ILE A 71 -13.72 1.58 2.67
N SER A 72 -13.83 0.57 1.79
CA SER A 72 -12.79 -0.44 1.56
C SER A 72 -11.50 0.13 0.93
N VAL A 73 -11.51 1.39 0.49
CA VAL A 73 -10.28 2.14 0.12
C VAL A 73 -9.29 2.19 1.27
N ILE A 74 -9.79 2.32 2.52
CA ILE A 74 -8.93 2.44 3.71
C ILE A 74 -8.09 1.18 3.94
N PRO A 75 -8.66 -0.04 4.05
CA PRO A 75 -7.86 -1.25 4.23
C PRO A 75 -6.94 -1.55 3.05
N VAL A 76 -7.31 -1.20 1.82
CA VAL A 76 -6.42 -1.32 0.65
C VAL A 76 -5.24 -0.37 0.76
N SER A 77 -5.47 0.91 1.10
CA SER A 77 -4.39 1.89 1.30
C SER A 77 -3.43 1.47 2.42
N CYS A 78 -3.96 0.93 3.53
CA CYS A 78 -3.15 0.35 4.60
C CYS A 78 -2.32 -0.85 4.11
N GLY A 79 -2.89 -1.70 3.26
CA GLY A 79 -2.18 -2.83 2.64
C GLY A 79 -1.03 -2.39 1.73
N VAL A 80 -1.24 -1.35 0.91
CA VAL A 80 -0.18 -0.73 0.10
C VAL A 80 0.93 -0.19 1.00
N PHE A 81 0.58 0.54 2.05
CA PHE A 81 1.55 1.07 3.01
C PHE A 81 2.40 -0.05 3.64
N LEU A 82 1.77 -1.13 4.09
CA LEU A 82 2.49 -2.29 4.65
C LEU A 82 3.45 -2.94 3.64
N TYR A 83 3.06 -3.04 2.38
CA TYR A 83 3.93 -3.56 1.32
C TYR A 83 5.18 -2.69 1.15
N TYR A 84 5.02 -1.37 1.04
CA TYR A 84 6.15 -0.45 0.88
C TYR A 84 7.02 -0.39 2.13
N LEU A 85 6.45 -0.51 3.32
CA LEU A 85 7.20 -0.64 4.57
C LEU A 85 8.11 -1.88 4.55
N LEU A 86 7.58 -3.04 4.17
CA LEU A 86 8.38 -4.27 4.04
C LEU A 86 9.47 -4.15 2.99
N MET A 87 9.16 -3.56 1.85
CA MET A 87 10.12 -3.34 0.77
C MET A 87 11.26 -2.43 1.23
N TYR A 88 10.94 -1.35 1.95
CA TYR A 88 11.93 -0.44 2.52
C TYR A 88 12.87 -1.15 3.51
N ILE A 89 12.31 -1.93 4.43
CA ILE A 89 13.09 -2.72 5.40
C ILE A 89 14.02 -3.68 4.68
N ARG A 90 13.51 -4.39 3.67
CA ARG A 90 14.31 -5.35 2.89
C ARG A 90 15.46 -4.67 2.13
N GLN A 91 15.22 -3.51 1.54
CA GLN A 91 16.25 -2.77 0.79
C GLN A 91 17.34 -2.20 1.69
N ASN A 92 17.00 -1.80 2.91
CA ASN A 92 17.92 -1.15 3.84
C ASN A 92 18.44 -2.09 4.93
N ALA A 93 18.15 -3.38 4.87
CA ALA A 93 18.57 -4.37 5.87
C ALA A 93 20.08 -4.34 6.13
N GLY A 94 20.90 -4.21 5.08
CA GLY A 94 22.38 -4.16 5.20
C GLY A 94 22.92 -2.89 5.86
N VAL A 95 22.23 -1.77 5.72
CA VAL A 95 22.63 -0.49 6.34
C VAL A 95 22.17 -0.44 7.81
N LEU A 96 21.09 -1.14 8.12
CA LEU A 96 20.48 -1.16 9.44
C LEU A 96 21.17 -2.11 10.42
N THR A 97 21.89 -3.11 9.90
CA THR A 97 22.72 -4.03 10.71
C THR A 97 24.11 -3.47 10.99
N GLY A 98 24.53 -2.38 10.33
CA GLY A 98 25.80 -1.73 10.55
C GLY A 98 25.79 -0.85 11.82
N GLU A 99 26.72 -1.07 12.73
CA GLU A 99 27.00 -0.21 13.90
C GLU A 99 27.50 1.18 13.44
N GLY A 100 26.59 2.02 12.97
CA GLY A 100 26.92 3.42 12.66
C GLY A 100 26.74 4.29 13.91
N ASN A 101 27.83 4.92 14.36
CA ASN A 101 27.89 5.92 15.43
C ASN A 101 27.13 7.22 15.06
N GLY A 102 25.84 7.16 14.79
CA GLY A 102 24.99 8.33 14.54
C GLY A 102 23.91 8.47 15.60
N ASP A 103 23.47 9.71 15.85
CA ASP A 103 22.36 9.99 16.77
C ASP A 103 21.14 9.11 16.42
N ILE A 104 20.75 8.27 17.35
CA ILE A 104 19.63 7.31 17.22
C ILE A 104 18.38 8.06 16.75
N VAL A 105 18.11 9.24 17.33
CA VAL A 105 16.91 10.06 17.03
C VAL A 105 16.92 10.56 15.56
N GLN A 106 18.06 10.96 15.02
CA GLN A 106 18.17 11.40 13.63
C GLN A 106 17.94 10.25 12.66
N ARG A 107 18.44 9.06 12.96
CA ARG A 107 18.25 7.85 12.18
C ARG A 107 16.78 7.45 12.14
N TYR A 108 16.09 7.46 13.27
CA TYR A 108 14.65 7.16 13.35
C TYR A 108 13.82 8.17 12.56
N SER A 109 14.11 9.45 12.68
CA SER A 109 13.38 10.49 11.95
C SER A 109 13.55 10.37 10.44
N GLN A 110 14.75 10.03 9.96
CA GLN A 110 15.00 9.78 8.54
C GLN A 110 14.24 8.56 8.01
N ILE A 111 14.22 7.46 8.77
CA ILE A 111 13.49 6.23 8.39
C ILE A 111 12.00 6.52 8.28
N ILE A 112 11.40 7.12 9.30
CA ILE A 112 9.97 7.46 9.31
C ILE A 112 9.65 8.39 8.13
N ARG A 113 10.48 9.40 7.91
CA ARG A 113 10.30 10.33 6.80
C ARG A 113 10.42 9.64 5.44
N SER A 114 11.40 8.77 5.26
CA SER A 114 11.60 8.03 4.00
C SER A 114 10.47 7.06 3.70
N VAL A 115 9.89 6.44 4.71
CA VAL A 115 8.74 5.53 4.55
C VAL A 115 7.46 6.32 4.30
N CYS A 116 7.14 7.32 5.15
CA CYS A 116 5.88 8.05 5.08
C CYS A 116 5.78 8.99 3.86
N PHE A 117 6.90 9.55 3.41
CA PHE A 117 6.96 10.47 2.27
C PHE A 117 7.54 9.83 1.00
N ASN A 118 7.44 8.51 0.88
CA ASN A 118 7.80 7.83 -0.36
C ASN A 118 6.80 8.22 -1.46
N GLN A 119 7.28 8.97 -2.45
CA GLN A 119 6.46 9.49 -3.55
C GLN A 119 5.80 8.35 -4.33
N THR A 120 6.53 7.27 -4.60
CA THR A 120 6.00 6.09 -5.31
C THR A 120 4.85 5.46 -4.53
N MET A 121 4.98 5.33 -3.21
CA MET A 121 3.92 4.81 -2.35
C MET A 121 2.68 5.69 -2.41
N MET A 122 2.84 7.02 -2.34
CA MET A 122 1.71 7.95 -2.39
C MET A 122 0.98 7.89 -3.74
N ILE A 123 1.72 7.80 -4.85
CA ILE A 123 1.14 7.63 -6.19
C ILE A 123 0.35 6.32 -6.26
N MET A 124 0.88 5.22 -5.74
CA MET A 124 0.22 3.91 -5.76
C MET A 124 -1.04 3.88 -4.89
N ILE A 125 -1.01 4.51 -3.72
CA ILE A 125 -2.19 4.67 -2.87
C ILE A 125 -3.26 5.49 -3.60
N ALA A 126 -2.88 6.61 -4.22
CA ALA A 126 -3.78 7.45 -5.00
C ALA A 126 -4.37 6.68 -6.19
N ALA A 127 -3.56 5.94 -6.94
CA ALA A 127 -4.01 5.13 -8.07
C ALA A 127 -5.02 4.06 -7.65
N CYS A 128 -4.74 3.32 -6.57
CA CYS A 128 -5.67 2.34 -6.02
C CYS A 128 -6.97 3.00 -5.53
N ALA A 129 -6.88 4.13 -4.83
CA ALA A 129 -8.06 4.83 -4.33
C ALA A 129 -8.96 5.33 -5.47
N VAL A 130 -8.37 6.00 -6.47
CA VAL A 130 -9.11 6.47 -7.65
C VAL A 130 -9.71 5.30 -8.42
N GLY A 131 -8.95 4.21 -8.62
CA GLY A 131 -9.45 3.01 -9.27
C GLY A 131 -10.68 2.43 -8.57
N ILE A 132 -10.63 2.25 -7.25
CA ILE A 132 -11.77 1.74 -6.47
C ILE A 132 -12.99 2.67 -6.59
N ILE A 133 -12.78 3.99 -6.45
CA ILE A 133 -13.87 4.97 -6.52
C ILE A 133 -14.52 4.96 -7.89
N VAL A 134 -13.73 5.00 -8.96
CA VAL A 134 -14.24 5.03 -10.34
C VAL A 134 -15.00 3.74 -10.67
N VAL A 135 -14.41 2.58 -10.36
CA VAL A 135 -15.05 1.28 -10.61
C VAL A 135 -16.35 1.16 -9.81
N TYR A 136 -16.35 1.54 -8.54
CA TYR A 136 -17.54 1.50 -7.68
C TYR A 136 -18.66 2.40 -8.21
N LEU A 137 -18.35 3.63 -8.62
CA LEU A 137 -19.34 4.59 -9.14
C LEU A 137 -19.96 4.09 -10.44
N ILE A 138 -19.14 3.60 -11.37
CA ILE A 138 -19.63 3.13 -12.68
C ILE A 138 -20.41 1.81 -12.51
N HIS A 139 -19.94 0.88 -11.69
CA HIS A 139 -20.64 -0.38 -11.44
C HIS A 139 -22.04 -0.16 -10.85
N ARG A 140 -22.25 0.93 -10.12
CA ARG A 140 -23.55 1.27 -9.51
C ARG A 140 -24.52 1.96 -10.49
N LEU A 141 -24.07 2.33 -11.69
CA LEU A 141 -24.94 2.87 -12.72
C LEU A 141 -25.80 1.73 -13.30
N SER A 142 -27.09 1.99 -13.48
CA SER A 142 -28.07 1.08 -14.11
C SER A 142 -27.92 1.04 -15.63
N VAL A 143 -26.72 0.66 -16.11
CA VAL A 143 -26.40 0.57 -17.54
C VAL A 143 -26.08 -0.88 -17.87
N ASP A 144 -26.54 -1.36 -19.02
CA ASP A 144 -26.16 -2.68 -19.53
C ASP A 144 -24.63 -2.76 -19.67
N TYR A 145 -24.05 -3.88 -19.16
CA TYR A 145 -22.61 -4.10 -19.13
C TYR A 145 -21.80 -3.11 -18.25
N ALA A 146 -22.43 -2.47 -17.24
CA ALA A 146 -21.78 -1.53 -16.34
C ALA A 146 -20.45 -2.07 -15.74
N TRP A 147 -20.35 -3.38 -15.48
CA TRP A 147 -19.16 -4.02 -14.94
C TRP A 147 -17.97 -3.99 -15.93
N VAL A 148 -18.22 -4.18 -17.24
CA VAL A 148 -17.16 -4.10 -18.27
C VAL A 148 -16.68 -2.66 -18.42
N ILE A 149 -17.63 -1.72 -18.51
CA ILE A 149 -17.32 -0.30 -18.61
C ILE A 149 -16.55 0.16 -17.37
N ALA A 150 -16.93 -0.30 -16.18
CA ALA A 150 -16.24 0.02 -14.93
C ALA A 150 -14.78 -0.43 -14.93
N ILE A 151 -14.50 -1.64 -15.42
CA ILE A 151 -13.12 -2.16 -15.50
C ILE A 151 -12.30 -1.33 -16.50
N VAL A 152 -12.83 -1.08 -17.70
CA VAL A 152 -12.10 -0.32 -18.74
C VAL A 152 -11.79 1.10 -18.27
N VAL A 153 -12.81 1.82 -17.78
CA VAL A 153 -12.66 3.20 -17.33
C VAL A 153 -11.79 3.26 -16.06
N GLY A 154 -11.95 2.30 -15.16
CA GLY A 154 -11.11 2.17 -13.96
C GLY A 154 -9.63 1.96 -14.30
N THR A 155 -9.33 1.12 -15.29
CA THR A 155 -7.96 0.92 -15.78
C THR A 155 -7.37 2.19 -16.35
N VAL A 156 -8.12 2.89 -17.21
CA VAL A 156 -7.68 4.18 -17.79
C VAL A 156 -7.45 5.20 -16.69
N ALA A 157 -8.34 5.30 -15.71
CA ALA A 157 -8.20 6.22 -14.59
C ALA A 157 -6.94 5.93 -13.75
N GLN A 158 -6.67 4.66 -13.44
CA GLN A 158 -5.45 4.28 -12.72
C GLN A 158 -4.18 4.61 -13.50
N LEU A 159 -4.14 4.30 -14.80
CA LEU A 159 -3.01 4.63 -15.67
C LEU A 159 -2.78 6.16 -15.73
N LEU A 160 -3.85 6.96 -15.82
CA LEU A 160 -3.75 8.40 -15.79
C LEU A 160 -3.14 8.91 -14.47
N VAL A 161 -3.57 8.39 -13.34
CA VAL A 161 -3.02 8.79 -12.03
C VAL A 161 -1.53 8.47 -11.95
N ILE A 162 -1.12 7.30 -12.43
CA ILE A 162 0.29 6.90 -12.44
C ILE A 162 1.09 7.79 -13.37
N PHE A 163 0.58 8.04 -14.59
CA PHE A 163 1.25 8.89 -15.58
C PHE A 163 1.41 10.33 -15.08
N VAL A 164 0.36 10.91 -14.49
CA VAL A 164 0.41 12.24 -13.89
C VAL A 164 1.37 12.25 -12.70
N GLY A 165 1.35 11.21 -11.87
CA GLY A 165 2.26 11.07 -10.74
C GLY A 165 3.73 10.99 -11.18
N ASP A 166 4.01 10.22 -12.23
CA ASP A 166 5.35 10.11 -12.83
C ASP A 166 5.82 11.47 -13.39
N PHE A 167 4.95 12.14 -14.10
CA PHE A 167 5.26 13.46 -14.69
C PHE A 167 5.47 14.55 -13.63
N VAL A 168 4.63 14.60 -12.58
CA VAL A 168 4.68 15.64 -11.54
C VAL A 168 5.83 15.43 -10.57
N PHE A 169 6.10 14.18 -10.19
CA PHE A 169 7.11 13.86 -9.18
C PHE A 169 8.43 13.37 -9.79
N GLY A 170 8.53 13.18 -11.11
CA GLY A 170 9.72 12.70 -11.80
C GLY A 170 10.18 11.31 -11.34
N VAL A 171 9.25 10.54 -10.79
CA VAL A 171 9.51 9.19 -10.28
C VAL A 171 9.23 8.22 -11.44
N SER A 172 10.27 7.68 -12.06
CA SER A 172 10.10 6.62 -13.05
C SER A 172 9.52 5.37 -12.38
N VAL A 173 8.19 5.29 -12.33
CA VAL A 173 7.50 4.04 -11.97
C VAL A 173 7.80 3.07 -13.11
N SER A 174 8.73 2.14 -12.85
CA SER A 174 9.15 1.17 -13.86
C SER A 174 7.93 0.48 -14.44
N ALA A 175 7.77 0.55 -15.75
CA ALA A 175 6.71 -0.16 -16.47
C ALA A 175 6.73 -1.69 -16.21
N GLY A 176 7.82 -2.23 -15.65
CA GLY A 176 7.92 -3.61 -15.21
C GLY A 176 7.09 -3.97 -13.98
N THR A 177 6.52 -2.98 -13.27
CA THR A 177 5.50 -3.21 -12.22
C THR A 177 4.08 -3.20 -12.78
N LEU A 178 3.93 -2.87 -14.06
CA LEU A 178 2.64 -2.78 -14.77
C LEU A 178 2.31 -4.05 -15.57
N ILE A 179 3.27 -4.98 -15.74
CA ILE A 179 3.11 -6.23 -16.49
C ILE A 179 3.32 -7.42 -15.56
#